data_ffe647e983d5d903801e5d37d6862a31
#
_entry.id   ffe647e983d5d903801e5d37d6862a31
#
_cell.length_a   1.000
_cell.length_b   1.000
_cell.length_c   1.000
_cell.angle_alpha   90.00
_cell.angle_beta   90.00
_cell.angle_gamma   90.00
#
_symmetry.space_group_name_H-M   'P 1'
#
loop_
_entity.id
_entity.type
_entity.pdbx_description
1 polymer ?
#
loop_
_entity_poly.entity_id
_entity_poly.type
_entity_poly.pdbx_seq_one_letter_code
_entity_poly.pdbx_strand_id
1 'polypeptide(L)'
;MAKNFNPAVLIWASGKVGQSVGAGECWDLANSALLKAGAGTSSDFGPTGVDSDYIWGDEVSDLKDALPGDILQYRDFSQTTTTTTTVVFKDGLEQSNAPWAEINRSHHTAVISKNPGNGALTVLEQNYEGNKEKTKSTAIRWKDAATKTTVTKKMVKRDDTGKSEMATVTVVVEVSVSGTLTAFRPKAK
;
A
#
# COMPACT_ATOMS: atom_id res chain seq x y z
N MET A 1 24.61 14.37 -17.11
CA MET A 1 23.34 13.69 -16.80
C MET A 1 23.14 13.73 -15.30
N ALA A 2 21.94 14.04 -14.80
CA ALA A 2 21.65 13.97 -13.37
C ALA A 2 21.81 12.53 -12.86
N LYS A 3 22.34 12.37 -11.67
CA LYS A 3 22.53 11.04 -11.05
C LYS A 3 21.17 10.45 -10.68
N ASN A 4 20.90 9.22 -11.11
CA ASN A 4 19.70 8.49 -10.72
C ASN A 4 19.98 7.69 -9.44
N PHE A 5 19.32 8.06 -8.34
CA PHE A 5 19.50 7.43 -7.03
C PHE A 5 18.53 6.26 -6.78
N ASN A 6 17.44 6.18 -7.53
CA ASN A 6 16.36 5.20 -7.34
C ASN A 6 16.84 3.75 -7.21
N PRO A 7 17.73 3.24 -8.10
CA PRO A 7 18.16 1.84 -7.99
C PRO A 7 18.88 1.54 -6.67
N ALA A 8 19.73 2.47 -6.20
CA ALA A 8 20.47 2.29 -4.95
C ALA A 8 19.55 2.34 -3.73
N VAL A 9 18.57 3.28 -3.72
CA VAL A 9 17.53 3.37 -2.68
C VAL A 9 16.73 2.08 -2.61
N LEU A 10 16.23 1.59 -3.75
CA LEU A 10 15.43 0.37 -3.83
C LEU A 10 16.20 -0.86 -3.36
N ILE A 11 17.42 -1.06 -3.86
CA ILE A 11 18.27 -2.22 -3.49
C ILE A 11 18.49 -2.25 -1.98
N TRP A 12 18.86 -1.10 -1.41
CA TRP A 12 19.13 -1.04 0.02
C TRP A 12 17.85 -1.29 0.86
N ALA A 13 16.74 -0.63 0.54
CA ALA A 13 15.47 -0.80 1.27
C ALA A 13 14.93 -2.24 1.16
N SER A 14 15.02 -2.86 -0.03
CA SER A 14 14.61 -4.25 -0.24
C SER A 14 15.40 -5.24 0.63
N GLY A 15 16.70 -4.98 0.84
CA GLY A 15 17.54 -5.78 1.74
C GLY A 15 17.17 -5.66 3.22
N LYS A 16 16.22 -4.78 3.58
CA LYS A 16 15.78 -4.57 4.97
C LYS A 16 14.47 -5.29 5.32
N VAL A 17 13.84 -5.94 4.37
CA VAL A 17 12.63 -6.74 4.65
C VAL A 17 12.88 -7.75 5.77
N GLY A 18 12.02 -7.76 6.78
CA GLY A 18 12.16 -8.57 8.00
C GLY A 18 13.08 -7.99 9.07
N GLN A 19 13.67 -6.80 8.84
CA GLN A 19 14.54 -6.11 9.77
C GLN A 19 13.94 -4.77 10.21
N SER A 20 14.36 -4.27 11.38
CA SER A 20 14.12 -2.89 11.79
C SER A 20 15.30 -2.03 11.39
N VAL A 21 15.03 -0.80 10.96
CA VAL A 21 16.03 0.21 10.57
C VAL A 21 15.96 1.38 11.55
N GLY A 22 17.11 1.88 11.99
CA GLY A 22 17.19 3.03 12.89
C GLY A 22 16.48 2.78 14.23
N ALA A 23 15.71 3.74 14.68
CA ALA A 23 14.86 3.64 15.87
C ALA A 23 13.55 2.87 15.64
N GLY A 24 13.33 2.39 14.43
CA GLY A 24 12.15 1.64 14.03
C GLY A 24 11.01 2.50 13.50
N GLU A 25 11.22 3.80 13.26
CA GLU A 25 10.21 4.71 12.72
C GLU A 25 10.10 4.58 11.18
N CYS A 26 8.95 4.92 10.61
CA CYS A 26 8.75 4.90 9.16
C CYS A 26 9.74 5.80 8.43
N TRP A 27 10.07 6.95 9.01
CA TRP A 27 11.06 7.91 8.53
C TRP A 27 12.47 7.30 8.40
N ASP A 28 12.87 6.44 9.35
CA ASP A 28 14.22 5.85 9.40
C ASP A 28 14.55 5.01 8.17
N LEU A 29 13.55 4.27 7.64
CA LEU A 29 13.75 3.43 6.46
C LEU A 29 14.09 4.29 5.23
N ALA A 30 13.28 5.31 4.95
CA ALA A 30 13.48 6.21 3.82
C ALA A 30 14.78 7.01 3.96
N ASN A 31 15.00 7.64 5.13
CA ASN A 31 16.19 8.43 5.43
C ASN A 31 17.47 7.61 5.27
N SER A 32 17.51 6.41 5.84
CA SER A 32 18.68 5.54 5.73
C SER A 32 18.94 5.06 4.31
N ALA A 33 17.89 4.75 3.54
CA ALA A 33 18.01 4.35 2.14
C ALA A 33 18.62 5.48 1.29
N LEU A 34 18.14 6.71 1.48
CA LEU A 34 18.64 7.90 0.79
C LEU A 34 20.10 8.19 1.14
N LEU A 35 20.46 8.18 2.43
CA LEU A 35 21.84 8.35 2.88
C LEU A 35 22.78 7.31 2.27
N LYS A 36 22.38 6.04 2.22
CA LYS A 36 23.19 4.96 1.62
C LYS A 36 23.34 5.10 0.11
N ALA A 37 22.32 5.67 -0.56
CA ALA A 37 22.39 5.99 -1.98
C ALA A 37 23.25 7.25 -2.28
N GLY A 38 23.56 8.06 -1.26
CA GLY A 38 24.23 9.36 -1.41
C GLY A 38 23.32 10.45 -1.96
N ALA A 39 22.01 10.33 -1.72
CA ALA A 39 21.00 11.34 -2.04
C ALA A 39 20.77 12.29 -0.85
N GLY A 40 20.10 13.40 -1.10
CA GLY A 40 19.56 14.26 -0.06
C GLY A 40 18.42 13.58 0.68
N THR A 41 18.17 14.00 1.91
CA THR A 41 17.12 13.49 2.81
C THR A 41 16.07 14.58 3.07
N SER A 42 15.01 14.26 3.79
CA SER A 42 13.99 15.26 4.15
C SER A 42 14.56 16.46 4.90
N SER A 43 15.62 16.27 5.69
CA SER A 43 16.29 17.36 6.40
C SER A 43 17.04 18.35 5.48
N ASP A 44 17.28 17.99 4.24
CA ASP A 44 17.93 18.85 3.25
C ASP A 44 16.91 19.68 2.44
N PHE A 45 15.62 19.31 2.41
CA PHE A 45 14.66 19.87 1.45
C PHE A 45 13.44 20.55 2.08
N GLY A 46 13.10 20.26 3.32
CA GLY A 46 11.84 20.76 3.87
C GLY A 46 11.77 20.75 5.38
N PRO A 47 10.55 20.96 5.92
CA PRO A 47 10.33 20.97 7.36
C PRO A 47 10.65 19.60 7.96
N THR A 48 11.15 19.63 9.19
CA THR A 48 11.40 18.44 10.01
C THR A 48 10.60 18.55 11.31
N GLY A 49 9.93 17.48 11.69
CA GLY A 49 9.12 17.45 12.91
C GLY A 49 8.14 16.29 12.87
N VAL A 50 7.56 15.93 14.00
CA VAL A 50 6.73 14.73 14.13
C VAL A 50 5.53 14.72 13.18
N ASP A 51 4.91 15.88 12.94
CA ASP A 51 3.74 16.02 12.05
C ASP A 51 4.03 16.76 10.74
N SER A 52 5.31 16.89 10.37
CA SER A 52 5.69 17.55 9.13
C SER A 52 5.42 16.66 7.92
N ASP A 53 4.89 17.26 6.85
CA ASP A 53 4.89 16.63 5.53
C ASP A 53 6.30 16.71 4.95
N TYR A 54 7.01 15.58 5.05
CA TYR A 54 8.41 15.51 4.62
C TYR A 54 8.53 15.63 3.11
N ILE A 55 9.52 16.44 2.68
CA ILE A 55 9.94 16.55 1.28
C ILE A 55 11.20 15.68 1.10
N TRP A 56 11.15 14.73 0.18
CA TRP A 56 12.20 13.73 0.00
C TRP A 56 13.01 13.90 -1.28
N GLY A 57 12.74 14.96 -2.05
CA GLY A 57 13.37 15.20 -3.34
C GLY A 57 12.48 16.02 -4.27
N ASP A 58 12.48 15.69 -5.56
CA ASP A 58 11.60 16.31 -6.52
C ASP A 58 10.24 15.63 -6.50
N GLU A 59 9.17 16.41 -6.35
CA GLU A 59 7.80 15.89 -6.36
C GLU A 59 7.46 15.29 -7.72
N VAL A 60 6.85 14.12 -7.69
CA VAL A 60 6.32 13.42 -8.87
C VAL A 60 4.87 13.84 -9.05
N SER A 61 4.58 14.59 -10.10
CA SER A 61 3.29 15.22 -10.34
C SER A 61 2.11 14.26 -10.52
N ASP A 62 2.36 13.02 -10.93
CA ASP A 62 1.35 11.98 -11.07
C ASP A 62 1.92 10.65 -10.57
N LEU A 63 1.22 9.99 -9.65
CA LEU A 63 1.64 8.71 -9.07
C LEU A 63 1.80 7.59 -10.11
N LYS A 64 1.17 7.69 -11.28
CA LYS A 64 1.41 6.74 -12.38
C LYS A 64 2.87 6.78 -12.88
N ASP A 65 3.54 7.94 -12.74
CA ASP A 65 4.91 8.18 -13.20
C ASP A 65 5.95 7.95 -12.09
N ALA A 66 5.50 7.58 -10.90
CA ALA A 66 6.38 7.21 -9.80
C ALA A 66 7.16 5.93 -10.14
N LEU A 67 8.45 5.94 -9.82
CA LEU A 67 9.38 4.85 -10.12
C LEU A 67 9.73 4.04 -8.86
N PRO A 68 10.12 2.78 -9.01
CA PRO A 68 10.75 2.03 -7.93
C PRO A 68 11.95 2.80 -7.37
N GLY A 69 12.00 2.94 -6.03
CA GLY A 69 12.99 3.75 -5.31
C GLY A 69 12.58 5.19 -5.04
N ASP A 70 11.44 5.67 -5.56
CA ASP A 70 10.83 6.93 -5.10
C ASP A 70 10.32 6.76 -3.67
N ILE A 71 10.30 7.87 -2.92
CA ILE A 71 9.77 7.90 -1.54
C ILE A 71 8.32 8.35 -1.58
N LEU A 72 7.45 7.61 -0.90
CA LEU A 72 6.03 7.91 -0.77
C LEU A 72 5.74 8.49 0.61
N GLN A 73 5.14 9.67 0.64
CA GLN A 73 4.64 10.33 1.85
C GLN A 73 3.11 10.21 1.89
N TYR A 74 2.58 9.86 3.04
CA TYR A 74 1.14 9.70 3.30
C TYR A 74 0.65 10.81 4.22
N ARG A 75 -0.59 11.28 3.96
CA ARG A 75 -1.34 12.13 4.87
C ARG A 75 -2.81 11.68 4.88
N ASP A 76 -3.29 11.27 6.06
CA ASP A 76 -4.66 10.82 6.32
C ASP A 76 -5.16 9.72 5.36
N PHE A 77 -4.20 8.88 4.93
CA PHE A 77 -4.48 7.83 3.96
C PHE A 77 -5.26 6.68 4.61
N SER A 78 -6.35 6.29 3.94
CA SER A 78 -7.09 5.07 4.22
C SER A 78 -7.42 4.32 2.93
N GLN A 79 -7.29 3.01 2.96
CA GLN A 79 -7.77 2.11 1.92
C GLN A 79 -8.64 1.05 2.55
N THR A 80 -9.91 1.00 2.15
CA THR A 80 -10.85 -0.05 2.57
C THR A 80 -11.08 -1.02 1.42
N THR A 81 -11.00 -2.31 1.70
CA THR A 81 -11.32 -3.39 0.76
C THR A 81 -12.48 -4.21 1.33
N THR A 82 -13.62 -4.20 0.65
CA THR A 82 -14.79 -5.01 1.00
C THR A 82 -14.92 -6.17 0.02
N THR A 83 -15.12 -7.38 0.54
CA THR A 83 -15.34 -8.59 -0.27
C THR A 83 -16.70 -9.16 0.07
N THR A 84 -17.73 -8.83 -0.73
CA THR A 84 -19.08 -9.38 -0.56
C THR A 84 -19.19 -10.72 -1.28
N THR A 85 -19.54 -11.77 -0.56
CA THR A 85 -19.84 -13.08 -1.13
C THR A 85 -21.31 -13.38 -0.95
N THR A 86 -22.03 -13.54 -2.05
CA THR A 86 -23.43 -13.93 -2.08
C THR A 86 -23.57 -15.33 -2.68
N VAL A 87 -24.27 -16.22 -1.99
CA VAL A 87 -24.54 -17.60 -2.39
C VAL A 87 -26.03 -17.76 -2.58
N VAL A 88 -26.46 -18.14 -3.80
CA VAL A 88 -27.85 -18.37 -4.13
C VAL A 88 -28.05 -19.85 -4.49
N PHE A 89 -28.88 -20.54 -3.73
CA PHE A 89 -29.25 -21.94 -3.94
C PHE A 89 -30.41 -22.08 -4.94
N LYS A 90 -30.68 -23.30 -5.42
CA LYS A 90 -31.71 -23.55 -6.46
C LYS A 90 -33.14 -23.20 -6.01
N ASP A 91 -33.42 -23.30 -4.73
CA ASP A 91 -34.70 -22.95 -4.11
C ASP A 91 -34.86 -21.44 -3.82
N GLY A 92 -33.85 -20.64 -4.18
CA GLY A 92 -33.85 -19.18 -3.97
C GLY A 92 -33.31 -18.75 -2.59
N LEU A 93 -32.94 -19.70 -1.72
CA LEU A 93 -32.27 -19.30 -0.47
C LEU A 93 -30.97 -18.57 -0.76
N GLU A 94 -30.77 -17.44 -0.08
CA GLU A 94 -29.57 -16.62 -0.17
C GLU A 94 -28.82 -16.59 1.15
N GLN A 95 -27.49 -16.73 1.09
CA GLN A 95 -26.55 -16.51 2.19
C GLN A 95 -25.54 -15.46 1.75
N SER A 96 -25.29 -14.44 2.56
CA SER A 96 -24.34 -13.38 2.22
C SER A 96 -23.38 -13.07 3.37
N ASN A 97 -22.15 -12.74 3.03
CA ASN A 97 -21.12 -12.29 3.94
C ASN A 97 -20.27 -11.20 3.28
N ALA A 98 -19.93 -10.15 4.02
CA ALA A 98 -19.18 -8.99 3.51
C ALA A 98 -18.03 -8.59 4.45
N PRO A 99 -16.99 -9.42 4.63
CA PRO A 99 -15.81 -9.02 5.38
C PRO A 99 -15.11 -7.85 4.71
N TRP A 100 -14.49 -7.01 5.54
CA TRP A 100 -13.69 -5.88 5.08
C TRP A 100 -12.31 -5.87 5.74
N ALA A 101 -11.35 -5.24 5.07
CA ALA A 101 -10.00 -5.01 5.56
C ALA A 101 -9.62 -3.55 5.29
N GLU A 102 -8.84 -2.96 6.18
CA GLU A 102 -8.44 -1.58 6.12
C GLU A 102 -6.92 -1.42 6.27
N ILE A 103 -6.36 -0.46 5.55
CA ILE A 103 -4.99 0.02 5.69
C ILE A 103 -5.07 1.51 6.01
N ASN A 104 -4.67 1.90 7.22
CA ASN A 104 -4.63 3.30 7.66
C ASN A 104 -3.20 3.78 7.83
N ARG A 105 -2.91 4.98 7.29
CA ARG A 105 -1.63 5.67 7.42
C ARG A 105 -1.88 7.17 7.58
N SER A 106 -2.14 7.61 8.81
CA SER A 106 -2.45 9.02 9.12
C SER A 106 -1.29 9.94 8.74
N HIS A 107 -0.06 9.59 9.13
CA HIS A 107 1.18 10.25 8.72
C HIS A 107 2.28 9.21 8.61
N HIS A 108 2.73 8.92 7.40
CA HIS A 108 3.61 7.78 7.16
C HIS A 108 4.54 8.00 5.97
N THR A 109 5.63 7.23 5.93
CA THR A 109 6.60 7.24 4.83
C THR A 109 6.93 5.82 4.40
N ALA A 110 7.05 5.58 3.10
CA ALA A 110 7.46 4.30 2.53
C ALA A 110 8.36 4.48 1.30
N VAL A 111 9.02 3.41 0.87
CA VAL A 111 9.79 3.36 -0.38
C VAL A 111 8.99 2.58 -1.42
N ILE A 112 8.75 3.16 -2.59
CA ILE A 112 8.05 2.47 -3.69
C ILE A 112 8.95 1.35 -4.23
N SER A 113 8.44 0.12 -4.25
CA SER A 113 9.15 -1.03 -4.81
C SER A 113 8.65 -1.45 -6.19
N LYS A 114 7.35 -1.25 -6.47
CA LYS A 114 6.74 -1.51 -7.79
C LYS A 114 5.62 -0.52 -8.08
N ASN A 115 5.52 -0.11 -9.34
CA ASN A 115 4.42 0.67 -9.87
C ASN A 115 3.98 0.09 -11.23
N PRO A 116 2.90 -0.69 -11.28
CA PRO A 116 2.36 -1.22 -12.55
C PRO A 116 1.55 -0.18 -13.34
N GLY A 117 1.38 1.06 -12.84
CA GLY A 117 0.63 2.13 -13.53
C GLY A 117 -0.90 2.00 -13.51
N ASN A 118 -1.44 1.00 -12.84
CA ASN A 118 -2.88 0.65 -12.84
C ASN A 118 -3.65 1.10 -11.60
N GLY A 119 -3.15 2.09 -10.87
CA GLY A 119 -3.75 2.57 -9.63
C GLY A 119 -3.29 1.84 -8.38
N ALA A 120 -2.32 0.90 -8.51
CA ALA A 120 -1.74 0.18 -7.40
C ALA A 120 -0.23 0.43 -7.30
N LEU A 121 0.30 0.34 -6.08
CA LEU A 121 1.73 0.36 -5.76
C LEU A 121 2.06 -0.85 -4.88
N THR A 122 3.31 -1.29 -4.94
CA THR A 122 3.91 -2.07 -3.86
C THR A 122 4.95 -1.18 -3.18
N VAL A 123 4.91 -1.11 -1.86
CA VAL A 123 5.80 -0.28 -1.06
C VAL A 123 6.57 -1.12 -0.05
N LEU A 124 7.71 -0.63 0.38
CA LEU A 124 8.48 -1.13 1.53
C LEU A 124 8.26 -0.14 2.67
N GLU A 125 7.77 -0.61 3.80
CA GLU A 125 7.41 0.21 4.95
C GLU A 125 7.75 -0.47 6.26
N GLN A 126 8.01 0.31 7.31
CA GLN A 126 8.11 -0.16 8.70
C GLN A 126 7.30 0.77 9.61
N ASN A 127 7.01 0.34 10.85
CA ASN A 127 6.16 1.08 11.80
C ASN A 127 4.79 1.46 11.23
N TYR A 128 4.19 0.54 10.49
CA TYR A 128 2.96 0.79 9.73
C TYR A 128 1.69 0.71 10.58
N GLU A 129 1.77 0.19 11.80
CA GLU A 129 0.69 0.16 12.81
C GLU A 129 1.07 0.93 14.09
N GLY A 130 2.24 1.59 14.09
CA GLY A 130 2.70 2.39 15.23
C GLY A 130 3.37 1.60 16.35
N ASN A 131 3.69 0.31 16.13
CA ASN A 131 4.33 -0.57 17.11
C ASN A 131 5.77 -0.95 16.72
N LYS A 132 6.42 -0.13 15.88
CA LYS A 132 7.78 -0.34 15.37
C LYS A 132 7.96 -1.69 14.65
N GLU A 133 6.94 -2.06 13.87
CA GLU A 133 6.97 -3.28 13.07
C GLU A 133 8.14 -3.23 12.09
N LYS A 134 8.73 -4.42 11.88
CA LYS A 134 9.83 -4.62 10.95
C LYS A 134 9.41 -4.28 9.52
N THR A 135 10.38 -3.90 8.70
CA THR A 135 10.16 -3.62 7.29
C THR A 135 9.46 -4.79 6.59
N LYS A 136 8.38 -4.49 5.89
CA LYS A 136 7.63 -5.42 5.03
C LYS A 136 7.33 -4.82 3.67
N SER A 137 6.85 -5.67 2.78
CA SER A 137 6.27 -5.27 1.50
C SER A 137 4.75 -5.24 1.61
N THR A 138 4.13 -4.12 1.24
CA THR A 138 2.67 -3.93 1.30
C THR A 138 2.17 -3.49 -0.08
N ALA A 139 1.05 -4.08 -0.51
CA ALA A 139 0.32 -3.61 -1.69
C ALA A 139 -0.71 -2.57 -1.26
N ILE A 140 -0.68 -1.41 -1.90
CA ILE A 140 -1.64 -0.32 -1.68
C ILE A 140 -2.20 0.16 -3.01
N ARG A 141 -3.25 0.98 -2.95
CA ARG A 141 -3.77 1.71 -4.11
C ARG A 141 -3.72 3.21 -3.83
N TRP A 142 -3.52 4.00 -4.88
CA TRP A 142 -3.60 5.47 -4.78
C TRP A 142 -4.91 6.04 -5.30
N LYS A 143 -5.81 5.17 -5.79
CA LYS A 143 -7.17 5.51 -6.21
C LYS A 143 -8.07 4.29 -6.11
N ASP A 144 -9.35 4.51 -6.08
CA ASP A 144 -10.36 3.47 -6.11
C ASP A 144 -10.10 2.47 -7.23
N ALA A 145 -10.47 1.23 -6.99
CA ALA A 145 -10.48 0.23 -8.03
C ALA A 145 -11.89 0.11 -8.63
N ALA A 146 -11.96 -0.22 -9.91
CA ALA A 146 -13.21 -0.68 -10.48
C ALA A 146 -13.70 -1.92 -9.72
N THR A 147 -14.98 -1.96 -9.38
CA THR A 147 -15.63 -3.10 -8.74
C THR A 147 -15.39 -4.36 -9.57
N LYS A 148 -14.86 -5.39 -8.94
CA LYS A 148 -14.62 -6.68 -9.57
C LYS A 148 -15.68 -7.68 -9.15
N THR A 149 -16.48 -8.18 -10.10
CA THR A 149 -17.48 -9.22 -9.87
C THR A 149 -17.03 -10.54 -10.50
N THR A 150 -17.14 -11.61 -9.74
CA THR A 150 -16.87 -12.98 -10.20
C THR A 150 -18.07 -13.87 -9.86
N VAL A 151 -18.58 -14.59 -10.86
CA VAL A 151 -19.70 -15.50 -10.66
C VAL A 151 -19.26 -16.94 -10.98
N THR A 152 -19.50 -17.86 -10.05
CA THR A 152 -19.16 -19.27 -10.20
C THR A 152 -20.29 -20.16 -9.69
N LYS A 153 -20.36 -21.40 -10.22
CA LYS A 153 -21.24 -22.45 -9.66
C LYS A 153 -20.37 -23.48 -8.97
N LYS A 154 -20.67 -23.76 -7.70
CA LYS A 154 -19.94 -24.75 -6.90
C LYS A 154 -20.79 -25.35 -5.80
N MET A 155 -20.33 -26.47 -5.23
CA MET A 155 -20.93 -27.05 -4.03
C MET A 155 -20.66 -26.13 -2.84
N VAL A 156 -21.73 -25.76 -2.13
CA VAL A 156 -21.66 -24.92 -0.92
C VAL A 156 -22.49 -25.58 0.17
N LYS A 157 -21.99 -25.55 1.41
CA LYS A 157 -22.74 -26.01 2.56
C LYS A 157 -23.82 -24.98 2.92
N ARG A 158 -25.05 -25.45 3.08
CA ARG A 158 -26.18 -24.61 3.56
C ARG A 158 -26.12 -24.47 5.07
N ASP A 159 -26.34 -23.27 5.56
CA ASP A 159 -26.32 -23.00 7.01
C ASP A 159 -27.53 -23.59 7.73
N ASP A 160 -28.70 -23.61 7.05
CA ASP A 160 -29.97 -24.11 7.61
C ASP A 160 -30.06 -25.64 7.71
N THR A 161 -29.47 -26.37 6.77
CA THR A 161 -29.57 -27.83 6.71
C THR A 161 -28.26 -28.55 6.99
N GLY A 162 -27.12 -27.83 6.90
CA GLY A 162 -25.77 -28.38 7.00
C GLY A 162 -25.36 -29.26 5.80
N LYS A 163 -26.21 -29.39 4.76
CA LYS A 163 -25.94 -30.19 3.57
C LYS A 163 -25.27 -29.35 2.50
N SER A 164 -24.41 -29.99 1.69
CA SER A 164 -23.78 -29.35 0.54
C SER A 164 -24.65 -29.47 -0.70
N GLU A 165 -24.91 -28.36 -1.36
CA GLU A 165 -25.71 -28.26 -2.59
C GLU A 165 -25.02 -27.39 -3.64
N MET A 166 -25.38 -27.57 -4.90
CA MET A 166 -24.90 -26.74 -5.99
C MET A 166 -25.55 -25.33 -5.88
N ALA A 167 -24.73 -24.31 -5.78
CA ALA A 167 -25.17 -22.91 -5.69
C ALA A 167 -24.43 -22.03 -6.68
N THR A 168 -25.05 -20.88 -6.99
CA THR A 168 -24.38 -19.77 -7.69
C THR A 168 -23.72 -18.89 -6.64
N VAL A 169 -22.42 -18.68 -6.75
CA VAL A 169 -21.63 -17.85 -5.86
C VAL A 169 -21.16 -16.62 -6.62
N THR A 170 -21.59 -15.44 -6.14
CA THR A 170 -21.14 -14.14 -6.63
C THR A 170 -20.19 -13.52 -5.61
N VAL A 171 -18.99 -13.16 -6.05
CA VAL A 171 -18.01 -12.44 -5.24
C VAL A 171 -17.82 -11.06 -5.84
N VAL A 172 -18.08 -10.03 -5.04
CA VAL A 172 -17.87 -8.61 -5.40
C VAL A 172 -16.77 -8.06 -4.52
N VAL A 173 -15.72 -7.53 -5.16
CA VAL A 173 -14.60 -6.86 -4.46
C VAL A 173 -14.64 -5.38 -4.80
N GLU A 174 -14.71 -4.56 -3.75
CA GLU A 174 -14.72 -3.11 -3.84
C GLU A 174 -13.53 -2.55 -3.05
N VAL A 175 -12.84 -1.57 -3.63
CA VAL A 175 -11.73 -0.89 -2.98
C VAL A 175 -11.96 0.61 -3.07
N SER A 176 -12.02 1.27 -1.93
CA SER A 176 -12.07 2.73 -1.81
C SER A 176 -10.79 3.26 -1.17
N VAL A 177 -10.39 4.46 -1.59
CA VAL A 177 -9.17 5.13 -1.14
C VAL A 177 -9.49 6.57 -0.78
N SER A 178 -8.93 7.04 0.33
CA SER A 178 -9.01 8.45 0.77
C SER A 178 -7.67 8.93 1.29
N GLY A 179 -7.57 10.25 1.53
CA GLY A 179 -6.34 10.90 1.98
C GLY A 179 -5.41 11.26 0.83
N THR A 180 -4.17 11.65 1.18
CA THR A 180 -3.18 12.16 0.22
C THR A 180 -1.95 11.27 0.18
N LEU A 181 -1.46 11.02 -1.03
CA LEU A 181 -0.21 10.34 -1.32
C LEU A 181 0.63 11.24 -2.22
N THR A 182 1.85 11.56 -1.78
CA THR A 182 2.82 12.33 -2.56
C THR A 182 4.07 11.51 -2.77
N ALA A 183 4.49 11.32 -4.00
CA ALA A 183 5.75 10.64 -4.31
C ALA A 183 6.86 11.66 -4.58
N PHE A 184 8.07 11.34 -4.13
CA PHE A 184 9.26 12.17 -4.32
C PHE A 184 10.37 11.36 -4.97
N ARG A 185 10.96 11.91 -6.03
CA ARG A 185 12.13 11.34 -6.69
C ARG A 185 13.40 11.79 -5.99
N PRO A 186 14.24 10.85 -5.52
CA PRO A 186 15.50 11.16 -4.86
C PRO A 186 16.41 12.02 -5.73
N LYS A 187 16.98 13.08 -5.14
CA LYS A 187 17.96 13.96 -5.80
C LYS A 187 19.19 14.22 -4.92
N ALA A 188 20.20 14.87 -5.47
CA ALA A 188 21.34 15.36 -4.70
C ALA A 188 20.92 16.47 -3.72
N LYS A 189 21.74 16.71 -2.71
CA LYS A 189 21.64 17.87 -1.82
C LYS A 189 21.87 19.16 -2.61
#